data_a3d9854c0aa79385aad5c701fb09d812
#
_entry.id   a3d9854c0aa79385aad5c701fb09d812
#
_cell.length_a   1.000
_cell.length_b   1.000
_cell.length_c   1.000
_cell.angle_alpha   90.00
_cell.angle_beta   90.00
_cell.angle_gamma   90.00
#
_symmetry.space_group_name_H-M   'P 1'
#
loop_
_entity.id
_entity.type
_entity.pdbx_description
1 polymer ?
#
loop_
_entity_poly.entity_id
_entity_poly.type
_entity_poly.pdbx_seq_one_letter_code
_entity_poly.pdbx_strand_id
1 'polypeptide(L)'
;MDTDVTPYPDHEIWFLTGSQGLYGDDVLRQVADQSRSISETLGQPGKVPVRIVWKPVLTDADSIRRMCLEASASDTCVGVIAWMHTFSPAKMWIAGLAALDVPLLHLHTQYNLSLPWPSIDMDFMNLNQAAHGDREFGHIESRVGVDRKIVAGHATDPRVVRRVAAWARAAVGRHSARTLRLARFGDNMRDVAVTEGDKVEAQLRFGFSVNTYGVNDLVAVVDAVEDKAAAELAAEYVESYDVVPALRPGGIRHDSLLYAARQELGLRTFLTEGGFTAFTTNFEDLGGLRQLPGLAVQRLMADGYGFGGEGDWKTSALLRTMKVMGQGQSGGTTFMEDYTYHLGPGTPRVLGAHMLEVCPSVAAARPRCEIHPLSIGGREDPVRLVFDAAEGPAVVVGLCDLGDRFRLTANAVDVVGPSEPLPHLPVARAVWKPQPSLAESAESWLLAGAPHHTVLSSAVDVETLTDYAAMTGVELLTIDAHTTTDQFAKEIRWNAAYHRLAQAL
;
A
#
# COMPACT_ATOMS: atom_id res chain seq x y z
N MET A 1 -4.57 2.94 -23.23
CA MET A 1 -5.32 3.18 -21.98
C MET A 1 -5.77 4.61 -22.02
N ASP A 2 -7.05 4.85 -21.78
CA ASP A 2 -7.64 6.19 -21.74
C ASP A 2 -6.95 6.97 -20.62
N THR A 3 -6.21 8.02 -20.98
CA THR A 3 -5.36 8.79 -20.04
C THR A 3 -6.15 9.76 -19.16
N ASP A 4 -7.47 9.79 -19.30
CA ASP A 4 -8.34 10.74 -18.59
C ASP A 4 -9.02 10.18 -17.32
N VAL A 5 -8.86 8.89 -17.02
CA VAL A 5 -9.50 8.29 -15.84
C VAL A 5 -8.51 8.26 -14.68
N THR A 6 -8.79 9.02 -13.62
CA THR A 6 -8.04 8.90 -12.36
C THR A 6 -8.22 7.51 -11.76
N PRO A 7 -7.14 6.88 -11.23
CA PRO A 7 -7.25 5.56 -10.60
C PRO A 7 -8.12 5.56 -9.33
N TYR A 8 -8.39 6.73 -8.76
CA TYR A 8 -9.19 6.89 -7.53
C TYR A 8 -10.35 7.88 -7.75
N PRO A 9 -11.37 7.51 -8.56
CA PRO A 9 -12.44 8.44 -8.96
C PRO A 9 -13.30 8.94 -7.82
N ASP A 10 -13.43 8.17 -6.74
CA ASP A 10 -14.29 8.48 -5.59
C ASP A 10 -13.58 9.29 -4.50
N HIS A 11 -12.28 9.63 -4.70
CA HIS A 11 -11.47 10.31 -3.70
C HIS A 11 -11.03 11.70 -4.14
N GLU A 12 -10.87 12.58 -3.15
CA GLU A 12 -10.46 13.96 -3.31
C GLU A 12 -9.31 14.33 -2.37
N ILE A 13 -8.45 15.22 -2.84
CA ILE A 13 -7.53 15.98 -2.01
C ILE A 13 -7.96 17.43 -2.04
N TRP A 14 -8.21 18.04 -0.87
CA TRP A 14 -8.59 19.42 -0.81
C TRP A 14 -7.37 20.34 -0.78
N PHE A 15 -7.36 21.35 -1.67
CA PHE A 15 -6.29 22.33 -1.75
C PHE A 15 -6.71 23.59 -1.00
N LEU A 16 -6.07 23.87 0.14
CA LEU A 16 -6.33 24.98 1.03
C LEU A 16 -5.26 26.05 0.89
N THR A 17 -5.68 27.30 0.77
CA THR A 17 -4.76 28.46 0.67
C THR A 17 -5.03 29.45 1.77
N GLY A 18 -3.99 29.76 2.54
CA GLY A 18 -4.05 30.78 3.58
C GLY A 18 -3.71 32.17 3.07
N SER A 19 -4.43 33.17 3.60
CA SER A 19 -4.17 34.60 3.43
C SER A 19 -4.73 35.35 4.63
N GLN A 20 -4.94 36.67 4.52
CA GLN A 20 -5.58 37.49 5.55
C GLN A 20 -6.36 38.63 4.94
N GLY A 21 -7.44 39.05 5.60
CA GLY A 21 -8.31 40.15 5.13
C GLY A 21 -7.63 41.51 5.04
N LEU A 22 -6.47 41.70 5.69
CA LEU A 22 -5.69 42.92 5.65
C LEU A 22 -5.27 43.36 4.23
N TYR A 23 -5.11 42.42 3.32
CA TYR A 23 -4.66 42.69 1.94
C TYR A 23 -5.74 43.30 1.05
N GLY A 24 -7.02 43.24 1.45
CA GLY A 24 -8.15 43.74 0.68
C GLY A 24 -8.60 42.81 -0.46
N ASP A 25 -9.79 43.11 -1.00
CA ASP A 25 -10.50 42.22 -1.93
C ASP A 25 -9.76 41.97 -3.24
N ASP A 26 -9.05 42.99 -3.76
CA ASP A 26 -8.33 42.88 -5.05
C ASP A 26 -7.16 41.91 -4.95
N VAL A 27 -6.39 41.97 -3.88
CA VAL A 27 -5.28 41.03 -3.63
C VAL A 27 -5.83 39.64 -3.33
N LEU A 28 -6.92 39.52 -2.54
CA LEU A 28 -7.52 38.23 -2.26
C LEU A 28 -8.07 37.54 -3.51
N ARG A 29 -8.60 38.29 -4.48
CA ARG A 29 -8.98 37.73 -5.79
C ARG A 29 -7.77 37.18 -6.56
N GLN A 30 -6.65 37.92 -6.58
CA GLN A 30 -5.40 37.46 -7.20
C GLN A 30 -4.87 36.19 -6.52
N VAL A 31 -4.90 36.15 -5.18
CA VAL A 31 -4.54 34.95 -4.39
C VAL A 31 -5.40 33.76 -4.80
N ALA A 32 -6.72 33.95 -4.94
CA ALA A 32 -7.64 32.89 -5.33
C ALA A 32 -7.36 32.35 -6.75
N ASP A 33 -7.13 33.26 -7.72
CA ASP A 33 -6.85 32.86 -9.11
C ASP A 33 -5.50 32.12 -9.23
N GLN A 34 -4.46 32.61 -8.56
CA GLN A 34 -3.14 31.99 -8.54
C GLN A 34 -3.17 30.63 -7.81
N SER A 35 -3.90 30.55 -6.71
CA SER A 35 -4.11 29.32 -5.95
C SER A 35 -4.83 28.26 -6.77
N ARG A 36 -5.90 28.65 -7.46
CA ARG A 36 -6.63 27.76 -8.37
C ARG A 36 -5.71 27.25 -9.48
N SER A 37 -4.90 28.11 -10.08
CA SER A 37 -3.92 27.73 -11.12
C SER A 37 -2.89 26.72 -10.63
N ILE A 38 -2.36 26.85 -9.40
CA ILE A 38 -1.46 25.85 -8.80
C ILE A 38 -2.18 24.51 -8.57
N SER A 39 -3.40 24.55 -8.03
CA SER A 39 -4.24 23.36 -7.84
C SER A 39 -4.52 22.64 -9.16
N GLU A 40 -4.92 23.38 -10.20
CA GLU A 40 -5.15 22.86 -11.56
C GLU A 40 -3.86 22.30 -12.19
N THR A 41 -2.71 22.93 -11.94
CA THR A 41 -1.42 22.46 -12.44
C THR A 41 -1.05 21.09 -11.86
N LEU A 42 -1.28 20.87 -10.58
CA LEU A 42 -1.06 19.58 -9.93
C LEU A 42 -2.13 18.55 -10.34
N GLY A 43 -3.37 18.98 -10.51
CA GLY A 43 -4.51 18.14 -10.87
C GLY A 43 -4.60 17.76 -12.35
N GLN A 44 -3.64 18.15 -13.22
CA GLN A 44 -3.62 17.75 -14.62
C GLN A 44 -3.55 16.21 -14.77
N PRO A 45 -4.22 15.65 -15.79
CA PRO A 45 -4.18 14.22 -16.07
C PRO A 45 -2.75 13.66 -16.06
N GLY A 46 -2.54 12.51 -15.41
CA GLY A 46 -1.25 11.83 -15.33
C GLY A 46 -0.26 12.41 -14.31
N LYS A 47 -0.61 13.48 -13.58
CA LYS A 47 0.25 14.04 -12.52
C LYS A 47 -0.07 13.44 -11.16
N VAL A 48 -1.08 13.92 -10.46
CA VAL A 48 -1.51 13.42 -9.16
C VAL A 48 -2.68 12.46 -9.39
N PRO A 49 -2.65 11.24 -8.80
CA PRO A 49 -3.62 10.19 -9.13
C PRO A 49 -4.99 10.37 -8.47
N VAL A 50 -5.17 11.40 -7.63
CA VAL A 50 -6.40 11.74 -6.91
C VAL A 50 -6.85 13.12 -7.38
N ARG A 51 -8.16 13.33 -7.52
CA ARG A 51 -8.73 14.61 -7.89
C ARG A 51 -8.39 15.70 -6.85
N ILE A 52 -7.75 16.79 -7.28
CA ILE A 52 -7.45 17.92 -6.43
C ILE A 52 -8.62 18.93 -6.52
N VAL A 53 -9.21 19.25 -5.38
CA VAL A 53 -10.35 20.17 -5.26
C VAL A 53 -9.90 21.44 -4.58
N TRP A 54 -9.80 22.51 -5.34
CA TRP A 54 -9.52 23.83 -4.82
C TRP A 54 -10.64 24.32 -3.90
N LYS A 55 -10.29 24.89 -2.76
CA LYS A 55 -11.21 25.49 -1.78
C LYS A 55 -11.01 27.02 -1.73
N PRO A 56 -12.04 27.79 -1.36
CA PRO A 56 -11.90 29.22 -1.21
C PRO A 56 -10.76 29.63 -0.27
N VAL A 57 -10.13 30.76 -0.53
CA VAL A 57 -9.03 31.28 0.29
C VAL A 57 -9.50 31.53 1.73
N LEU A 58 -8.71 31.05 2.68
CA LEU A 58 -9.00 31.10 4.11
C LEU A 58 -8.31 32.30 4.74
N THR A 59 -9.08 33.19 5.38
CA THR A 59 -8.60 34.48 5.88
C THR A 59 -8.82 34.71 7.36
N ASP A 60 -9.49 33.78 8.06
CA ASP A 60 -9.78 33.86 9.49
C ASP A 60 -9.82 32.48 10.16
N ALA A 61 -9.71 32.46 11.49
CA ALA A 61 -9.64 31.24 12.28
C ALA A 61 -10.91 30.36 12.20
N ASP A 62 -12.09 30.98 12.08
CA ASP A 62 -13.35 30.23 12.04
C ASP A 62 -13.55 29.53 10.72
N SER A 63 -13.20 30.17 9.59
CA SER A 63 -13.24 29.57 8.25
C SER A 63 -12.24 28.43 8.13
N ILE A 64 -11.02 28.59 8.66
CA ILE A 64 -9.98 27.55 8.69
C ILE A 64 -10.46 26.34 9.49
N ARG A 65 -10.93 26.58 10.74
CA ARG A 65 -11.41 25.48 11.59
C ARG A 65 -12.57 24.72 10.96
N ARG A 66 -13.53 25.42 10.37
CA ARG A 66 -14.68 24.81 9.69
C ARG A 66 -14.23 23.93 8.51
N MET A 67 -13.33 24.45 7.68
CA MET A 67 -12.79 23.69 6.54
C MET A 67 -12.05 22.42 6.96
N CYS A 68 -11.26 22.48 8.05
CA CYS A 68 -10.57 21.30 8.59
C CYS A 68 -11.55 20.25 9.14
N LEU A 69 -12.62 20.68 9.82
CA LEU A 69 -13.68 19.79 10.29
C LEU A 69 -14.46 19.15 9.13
N GLU A 70 -14.80 19.93 8.11
CA GLU A 70 -15.47 19.44 6.91
C GLU A 70 -14.59 18.41 6.16
N ALA A 71 -13.28 18.67 6.03
CA ALA A 71 -12.34 17.72 5.44
C ALA A 71 -12.31 16.40 6.22
N SER A 72 -12.25 16.48 7.55
CA SER A 72 -12.20 15.31 8.44
C SER A 72 -13.50 14.49 8.44
N ALA A 73 -14.64 15.15 8.22
CA ALA A 73 -15.95 14.51 8.17
C ALA A 73 -16.37 14.01 6.78
N SER A 74 -15.59 14.31 5.74
CA SER A 74 -15.90 13.94 4.36
C SER A 74 -15.48 12.51 4.06
N ASP A 75 -16.39 11.71 3.51
CA ASP A 75 -16.11 10.34 3.06
C ASP A 75 -15.23 10.31 1.81
N THR A 76 -15.12 11.41 1.06
CA THR A 76 -14.33 11.49 -0.18
C THR A 76 -12.97 12.16 0.03
N CYS A 77 -12.82 13.05 1.03
CA CYS A 77 -11.57 13.77 1.29
C CYS A 77 -10.55 12.85 1.97
N VAL A 78 -9.51 12.46 1.24
CA VAL A 78 -8.46 11.57 1.78
C VAL A 78 -7.26 12.35 2.34
N GLY A 79 -7.19 13.67 2.11
CA GLY A 79 -6.10 14.49 2.61
C GLY A 79 -6.22 15.96 2.20
N VAL A 80 -5.42 16.79 2.81
CA VAL A 80 -5.37 18.24 2.60
C VAL A 80 -3.98 18.67 2.16
N ILE A 81 -3.89 19.47 1.09
CA ILE A 81 -2.69 20.23 0.72
C ILE A 81 -2.90 21.66 1.24
N ALA A 82 -2.00 22.17 2.07
CA ALA A 82 -1.99 23.53 2.54
C ALA A 82 -0.86 24.35 1.92
N TRP A 83 -1.15 25.58 1.50
CA TRP A 83 -0.20 26.51 0.92
C TRP A 83 -0.42 27.95 1.43
N MET A 84 0.64 28.59 1.88
CA MET A 84 0.63 29.98 2.34
C MET A 84 1.19 30.87 1.22
N HIS A 85 0.33 31.31 0.29
CA HIS A 85 0.74 32.12 -0.85
C HIS A 85 1.16 33.53 -0.45
N THR A 86 0.34 34.18 0.41
CA THR A 86 0.70 35.43 1.10
C THR A 86 1.02 35.12 2.55
N PHE A 87 1.30 36.13 3.36
CA PHE A 87 1.38 35.93 4.79
C PHE A 87 -0.01 35.64 5.37
N SER A 88 -0.20 34.43 5.85
CA SER A 88 -1.35 34.01 6.62
C SER A 88 -0.93 33.87 8.08
N PRO A 89 -1.44 34.72 9.02
CA PRO A 89 -1.05 34.63 10.42
C PRO A 89 -1.31 33.23 10.98
N ALA A 90 -0.25 32.49 11.31
CA ALA A 90 -0.35 31.06 11.60
C ALA A 90 -1.14 30.73 12.87
N LYS A 91 -1.29 31.67 13.79
CA LYS A 91 -2.17 31.50 14.96
C LYS A 91 -3.63 31.23 14.58
N MET A 92 -4.10 31.69 13.40
CA MET A 92 -5.43 31.39 12.90
C MET A 92 -5.64 29.90 12.58
N TRP A 93 -4.55 29.17 12.29
CA TRP A 93 -4.59 27.76 11.93
C TRP A 93 -4.63 26.80 13.12
N ILE A 94 -4.31 27.24 14.34
CA ILE A 94 -4.16 26.37 15.52
C ILE A 94 -5.41 25.49 15.74
N ALA A 95 -6.60 26.10 15.78
CA ALA A 95 -7.84 25.37 16.05
C ALA A 95 -8.25 24.45 14.88
N GLY A 96 -7.90 24.81 13.64
CA GLY A 96 -8.13 23.97 12.47
C GLY A 96 -7.20 22.77 12.46
N LEU A 97 -5.89 22.98 12.65
CA LEU A 97 -4.90 21.91 12.68
C LEU A 97 -5.16 20.91 13.81
N ALA A 98 -5.57 21.38 14.98
CA ALA A 98 -5.94 20.51 16.10
C ALA A 98 -7.20 19.68 15.86
N ALA A 99 -8.05 20.07 14.90
CA ALA A 99 -9.27 19.35 14.54
C ALA A 99 -9.15 18.50 13.26
N LEU A 100 -8.00 18.55 12.60
CA LEU A 100 -7.77 17.86 11.32
C LEU A 100 -7.39 16.38 11.57
N ASP A 101 -8.23 15.46 11.08
CA ASP A 101 -8.01 13.98 11.16
C ASP A 101 -7.65 13.34 9.81
N VAL A 102 -7.47 14.13 8.76
CA VAL A 102 -6.96 13.62 7.48
C VAL A 102 -5.50 14.04 7.29
N PRO A 103 -4.71 13.28 6.51
CA PRO A 103 -3.32 13.61 6.24
C PRO A 103 -3.12 15.03 5.71
N LEU A 104 -2.06 15.68 6.18
CA LEU A 104 -1.66 17.02 5.76
C LEU A 104 -0.39 16.96 4.92
N LEU A 105 -0.42 17.64 3.76
CA LEU A 105 0.76 17.98 2.98
C LEU A 105 0.95 19.51 3.00
N HIS A 106 2.07 19.98 3.51
CA HIS A 106 2.48 21.38 3.41
C HIS A 106 3.25 21.57 2.10
N LEU A 107 2.61 22.21 1.12
CA LEU A 107 3.23 22.54 -0.15
C LEU A 107 3.97 23.88 -0.04
N HIS A 108 5.28 23.85 -0.02
CA HIS A 108 6.10 25.05 -0.02
C HIS A 108 6.46 25.43 -1.46
N THR A 109 5.64 26.25 -2.07
CA THR A 109 5.77 26.68 -3.46
C THR A 109 5.54 28.18 -3.62
N GLN A 110 5.74 28.68 -4.82
CA GLN A 110 5.44 30.04 -5.23
C GLN A 110 4.72 30.02 -6.57
N TYR A 111 3.84 31.00 -6.82
CA TYR A 111 3.10 31.05 -8.06
C TYR A 111 4.02 31.33 -9.27
N ASN A 112 4.91 32.34 -9.15
CA ASN A 112 5.85 32.69 -10.18
C ASN A 112 7.09 31.79 -10.17
N LEU A 113 7.49 31.31 -11.36
CA LEU A 113 8.70 30.51 -11.52
C LEU A 113 9.99 31.35 -11.38
N SER A 114 9.95 32.62 -11.80
CA SER A 114 11.08 33.53 -11.75
C SER A 114 10.66 34.90 -11.20
N LEU A 115 11.61 35.62 -10.61
CA LEU A 115 11.38 36.98 -10.15
C LEU A 115 11.47 37.98 -11.31
N PRO A 116 10.58 38.96 -11.40
CA PRO A 116 10.63 40.02 -12.42
C PRO A 116 11.66 41.10 -12.02
N TRP A 117 12.97 40.75 -12.02
CA TRP A 117 14.05 41.53 -11.46
C TRP A 117 14.02 43.06 -11.79
N PRO A 118 13.72 43.48 -13.05
CA PRO A 118 13.72 44.90 -13.37
C PRO A 118 12.51 45.67 -12.86
N SER A 119 11.41 44.98 -12.53
CA SER A 119 10.11 45.62 -12.19
C SER A 119 9.53 45.18 -10.88
N ILE A 120 10.28 44.38 -10.06
CA ILE A 120 9.81 43.93 -8.77
C ILE A 120 9.61 45.12 -7.82
N ASP A 121 8.45 45.13 -7.20
CA ASP A 121 8.03 46.14 -6.25
C ASP A 121 7.48 45.53 -4.93
N MET A 122 7.02 46.37 -4.01
CA MET A 122 6.48 45.90 -2.74
C MET A 122 5.14 45.18 -2.88
N ASP A 123 4.35 45.54 -3.87
CA ASP A 123 3.05 44.86 -4.12
C ASP A 123 3.28 43.44 -4.61
N PHE A 124 4.23 43.24 -5.52
CA PHE A 124 4.67 41.90 -5.90
C PHE A 124 5.20 41.08 -4.71
N MET A 125 6.01 41.69 -3.85
CA MET A 125 6.57 41.01 -2.67
C MET A 125 5.46 40.66 -1.67
N ASN A 126 4.50 41.54 -1.46
CA ASN A 126 3.37 41.29 -0.55
C ASN A 126 2.42 40.20 -1.08
N LEU A 127 2.25 40.08 -2.38
CA LEU A 127 1.47 39.02 -3.00
C LEU A 127 2.19 37.65 -2.93
N ASN A 128 3.52 37.65 -3.03
CA ASN A 128 4.32 36.43 -3.17
C ASN A 128 5.20 36.20 -1.90
N GLN A 129 4.57 35.91 -0.77
CA GLN A 129 5.25 35.79 0.53
C GLN A 129 5.38 34.34 1.02
N ALA A 130 5.30 33.32 0.16
CA ALA A 130 5.40 31.93 0.57
C ALA A 130 6.71 31.62 1.34
N ALA A 131 7.82 32.28 0.99
CA ALA A 131 9.11 32.07 1.65
C ALA A 131 9.07 32.31 3.17
N HIS A 132 8.32 33.30 3.66
CA HIS A 132 8.19 33.52 5.10
C HIS A 132 6.81 33.12 5.66
N GLY A 133 5.77 33.16 4.86
CA GLY A 133 4.44 32.71 5.26
C GLY A 133 4.40 31.23 5.62
N ASP A 134 5.01 30.39 4.80
CA ASP A 134 5.14 28.95 5.09
C ASP A 134 6.08 28.66 6.27
N ARG A 135 7.08 29.52 6.54
CA ARG A 135 7.91 29.36 7.73
C ARG A 135 7.15 29.63 9.02
N GLU A 136 6.29 30.61 9.02
CA GLU A 136 5.38 30.92 10.13
C GLU A 136 4.36 29.79 10.32
N PHE A 137 3.80 29.25 9.22
CA PHE A 137 2.91 28.11 9.25
C PHE A 137 3.61 26.86 9.77
N GLY A 138 4.80 26.54 9.23
CA GLY A 138 5.62 25.40 9.68
C GLY A 138 6.03 25.49 11.16
N HIS A 139 6.20 26.72 11.71
CA HIS A 139 6.43 26.91 13.14
C HIS A 139 5.21 26.46 13.96
N ILE A 140 4.00 26.83 13.55
CA ILE A 140 2.76 26.42 14.26
C ILE A 140 2.52 24.93 14.10
N GLU A 141 2.68 24.36 12.89
CA GLU A 141 2.56 22.90 12.68
C GLU A 141 3.44 22.11 13.66
N SER A 142 4.71 22.54 13.78
CA SER A 142 5.67 21.90 14.69
C SER A 142 5.30 22.09 16.17
N ARG A 143 4.77 23.25 16.53
CA ARG A 143 4.37 23.55 17.90
C ARG A 143 3.10 22.82 18.34
N VAL A 144 2.16 22.63 17.42
CA VAL A 144 0.92 21.84 17.65
C VAL A 144 1.22 20.34 17.60
N GLY A 145 2.32 19.93 17.00
CA GLY A 145 2.69 18.50 16.85
C GLY A 145 1.93 17.80 15.74
N VAL A 146 1.56 18.51 14.67
CA VAL A 146 0.87 17.91 13.51
C VAL A 146 1.86 17.18 12.62
N ASP A 147 1.58 15.90 12.39
CA ASP A 147 2.27 15.10 11.39
C ASP A 147 1.91 15.60 9.98
N ARG A 148 2.93 15.88 9.18
CA ARG A 148 2.75 16.36 7.81
C ARG A 148 3.92 15.98 6.92
N LYS A 149 3.63 15.84 5.63
CA LYS A 149 4.66 15.84 4.60
C LYS A 149 4.93 17.27 4.16
N ILE A 150 6.22 17.64 4.00
CA ILE A 150 6.62 18.91 3.39
C ILE A 150 7.17 18.62 1.99
N VAL A 151 6.61 19.31 0.97
CA VAL A 151 7.11 19.26 -0.40
C VAL A 151 7.48 20.68 -0.83
N ALA A 152 8.77 20.91 -1.10
CA ALA A 152 9.28 22.21 -1.51
C ALA A 152 9.67 22.21 -3.00
N GLY A 153 9.30 23.28 -3.71
CA GLY A 153 9.61 23.51 -5.11
C GLY A 153 8.41 23.97 -5.91
N HIS A 154 8.63 24.33 -7.19
CA HIS A 154 7.54 24.82 -8.04
C HIS A 154 6.59 23.69 -8.46
N ALA A 155 5.29 23.96 -8.53
CA ALA A 155 4.25 22.96 -8.86
C ALA A 155 4.41 22.31 -10.26
N THR A 156 5.21 22.89 -11.15
CA THR A 156 5.56 22.31 -12.46
C THR A 156 6.79 21.39 -12.40
N ASP A 157 7.55 21.38 -11.29
CA ASP A 157 8.72 20.50 -11.15
C ASP A 157 8.27 19.04 -11.08
N PRO A 158 8.75 18.16 -11.97
CA PRO A 158 8.41 16.75 -11.95
C PRO A 158 8.72 16.05 -10.62
N ARG A 159 9.74 16.52 -9.89
CA ARG A 159 10.07 15.98 -8.56
C ARG A 159 9.00 16.34 -7.53
N VAL A 160 8.49 17.57 -7.56
CA VAL A 160 7.38 18.01 -6.70
C VAL A 160 6.13 17.18 -6.99
N VAL A 161 5.78 17.05 -8.28
CA VAL A 161 4.63 16.26 -8.73
C VAL A 161 4.73 14.80 -8.25
N ARG A 162 5.88 14.14 -8.44
CA ARG A 162 6.07 12.76 -7.97
C ARG A 162 5.89 12.62 -6.46
N ARG A 163 6.46 13.54 -5.67
CA ARG A 163 6.34 13.51 -4.20
C ARG A 163 4.91 13.75 -3.72
N VAL A 164 4.17 14.65 -4.36
CA VAL A 164 2.74 14.86 -4.08
C VAL A 164 1.94 13.62 -4.48
N ALA A 165 2.25 12.99 -5.61
CA ALA A 165 1.57 11.79 -6.07
C ALA A 165 1.82 10.58 -5.14
N ALA A 166 3.05 10.38 -4.64
CA ALA A 166 3.37 9.35 -3.65
C ALA A 166 2.56 9.54 -2.36
N TRP A 167 2.53 10.77 -1.83
CA TRP A 167 1.73 11.11 -0.66
C TRP A 167 0.22 10.89 -0.89
N ALA A 168 -0.29 11.26 -2.05
CA ALA A 168 -1.69 11.06 -2.40
C ALA A 168 -2.07 9.56 -2.40
N ARG A 169 -1.20 8.68 -2.92
CA ARG A 169 -1.38 7.23 -2.87
C ARG A 169 -1.37 6.69 -1.44
N ALA A 170 -0.44 7.17 -0.61
CA ALA A 170 -0.39 6.83 0.80
C ALA A 170 -1.65 7.26 1.55
N ALA A 171 -2.17 8.46 1.27
CA ALA A 171 -3.41 8.97 1.85
C ALA A 171 -4.62 8.10 1.47
N VAL A 172 -4.74 7.68 0.21
CA VAL A 172 -5.79 6.72 -0.21
C VAL A 172 -5.59 5.36 0.47
N GLY A 173 -4.36 4.88 0.59
CA GLY A 173 -4.04 3.64 1.31
C GLY A 173 -4.50 3.70 2.78
N ARG A 174 -4.21 4.80 3.48
CA ARG A 174 -4.69 5.03 4.86
C ARG A 174 -6.22 5.09 4.93
N HIS A 175 -6.85 5.80 4.03
CA HIS A 175 -8.31 5.90 3.99
C HIS A 175 -8.96 4.52 3.75
N SER A 176 -8.47 3.76 2.77
CA SER A 176 -8.95 2.41 2.48
C SER A 176 -8.74 1.44 3.64
N ALA A 177 -7.62 1.55 4.38
CA ALA A 177 -7.35 0.72 5.54
C ALA A 177 -8.39 0.92 6.66
N ARG A 178 -8.92 2.15 6.85
CA ARG A 178 -9.94 2.45 7.88
C ARG A 178 -11.26 1.71 7.69
N THR A 179 -11.57 1.28 6.48
CA THR A 179 -12.81 0.55 6.14
C THR A 179 -12.54 -0.91 5.76
N LEU A 180 -11.28 -1.35 5.75
CA LEU A 180 -10.91 -2.70 5.38
C LEU A 180 -11.45 -3.71 6.39
N ARG A 181 -12.17 -4.71 5.88
CA ARG A 181 -12.61 -5.87 6.64
C ARG A 181 -11.88 -7.10 6.13
N LEU A 182 -11.32 -7.87 7.07
CA LEU A 182 -10.56 -9.07 6.78
C LEU A 182 -11.27 -10.30 7.34
N ALA A 183 -11.44 -11.35 6.52
CA ALA A 183 -11.92 -12.65 6.95
C ALA A 183 -10.73 -13.58 7.26
N ARG A 184 -10.65 -14.10 8.50
CA ARG A 184 -9.71 -15.15 8.88
C ARG A 184 -10.46 -16.47 9.02
N PHE A 185 -10.10 -17.45 8.19
CA PHE A 185 -10.67 -18.79 8.25
C PHE A 185 -9.77 -19.69 9.10
N GLY A 186 -10.29 -20.12 10.25
CA GLY A 186 -9.53 -20.82 11.27
C GLY A 186 -8.71 -19.89 12.17
N ASP A 187 -7.59 -20.37 12.65
CA ASP A 187 -6.68 -19.62 13.51
C ASP A 187 -5.32 -19.40 12.83
N ASN A 188 -4.41 -18.69 13.50
CA ASN A 188 -3.01 -18.63 13.12
C ASN A 188 -2.40 -20.04 13.16
N MET A 189 -1.40 -20.28 12.33
CA MET A 189 -0.64 -21.53 12.38
C MET A 189 0.00 -21.68 13.76
N ARG A 190 -0.14 -22.88 14.35
CA ARG A 190 0.38 -23.16 15.68
C ARG A 190 1.89 -22.99 15.72
N ASP A 191 2.36 -22.37 16.78
CA ASP A 191 3.79 -22.16 17.09
C ASP A 191 4.55 -21.25 16.09
N VAL A 192 3.86 -20.58 15.15
CA VAL A 192 4.45 -19.60 14.23
C VAL A 192 4.26 -18.17 14.74
N ALA A 193 5.26 -17.69 15.46
CA ALA A 193 5.18 -16.42 16.22
C ALA A 193 4.88 -15.18 15.34
N VAL A 194 5.40 -15.12 14.13
CA VAL A 194 5.25 -13.94 13.24
C VAL A 194 3.85 -13.78 12.68
N THR A 195 2.98 -14.78 12.74
CA THR A 195 1.59 -14.69 12.34
C THR A 195 0.70 -14.08 13.42
N GLU A 196 1.14 -14.13 14.68
CA GLU A 196 0.45 -13.57 15.84
C GLU A 196 0.46 -12.02 15.83
N GLY A 197 -0.45 -11.42 16.62
CA GLY A 197 -0.50 -9.98 16.83
C GLY A 197 -1.78 -9.50 17.49
N ASP A 198 -1.75 -8.26 17.98
CA ASP A 198 -2.89 -7.59 18.62
C ASP A 198 -3.83 -6.99 17.57
N LYS A 199 -4.99 -7.63 17.36
CA LYS A 199 -6.03 -7.19 16.43
C LYS A 199 -6.72 -5.90 16.85
N VAL A 200 -6.77 -5.61 18.15
CA VAL A 200 -7.36 -4.38 18.67
C VAL A 200 -6.43 -3.20 18.43
N GLU A 201 -5.14 -3.36 18.74
CA GLU A 201 -4.14 -2.34 18.44
C GLU A 201 -4.04 -2.09 16.91
N ALA A 202 -4.12 -3.15 16.08
CA ALA A 202 -4.17 -3.00 14.64
C ALA A 202 -5.37 -2.17 14.17
N GLN A 203 -6.54 -2.37 14.76
CA GLN A 203 -7.73 -1.57 14.45
C GLN A 203 -7.58 -0.11 14.91
N LEU A 204 -6.95 0.13 16.06
CA LEU A 204 -6.68 1.48 16.55
C LEU A 204 -5.69 2.23 15.64
N ARG A 205 -4.65 1.56 15.15
CA ARG A 205 -3.59 2.17 14.31
C ARG A 205 -3.99 2.34 12.86
N PHE A 206 -4.54 1.29 12.26
CA PHE A 206 -4.82 1.24 10.82
C PHE A 206 -6.31 1.42 10.49
N GLY A 207 -7.18 1.06 11.41
CA GLY A 207 -8.64 1.10 11.26
C GLY A 207 -9.28 -0.21 10.80
N PHE A 208 -8.51 -1.16 10.22
CA PHE A 208 -9.09 -2.40 9.71
C PHE A 208 -9.55 -3.36 10.81
N SER A 209 -10.53 -4.19 10.48
CA SER A 209 -11.06 -5.21 11.39
C SER A 209 -10.74 -6.63 10.92
N VAL A 210 -10.37 -7.50 11.86
CA VAL A 210 -10.13 -8.93 11.62
C VAL A 210 -11.28 -9.73 12.19
N ASN A 211 -11.97 -10.49 11.32
CA ASN A 211 -13.16 -11.26 11.65
C ASN A 211 -12.87 -12.75 11.45
N THR A 212 -12.93 -13.53 12.52
CA THR A 212 -12.60 -14.96 12.48
C THR A 212 -13.85 -15.79 12.25
N TYR A 213 -13.74 -16.77 11.36
CA TYR A 213 -14.78 -17.74 11.00
C TYR A 213 -14.23 -19.16 11.10
N GLY A 214 -15.09 -20.12 11.39
CA GLY A 214 -14.74 -21.52 11.26
C GLY A 214 -14.50 -21.88 9.80
N VAL A 215 -13.52 -22.75 9.53
CA VAL A 215 -13.25 -23.14 8.12
C VAL A 215 -14.47 -23.80 7.49
N ASN A 216 -15.27 -24.50 8.26
CA ASN A 216 -16.49 -25.14 7.75
C ASN A 216 -17.60 -24.14 7.39
N ASP A 217 -17.54 -22.89 7.85
CA ASP A 217 -18.44 -21.84 7.36
C ASP A 217 -18.15 -21.54 5.88
N LEU A 218 -16.85 -21.51 5.51
CA LEU A 218 -16.44 -21.40 4.11
C LEU A 218 -16.79 -22.68 3.31
N VAL A 219 -16.55 -23.86 3.90
CA VAL A 219 -16.88 -25.15 3.24
C VAL A 219 -18.35 -25.21 2.84
N ALA A 220 -19.26 -24.78 3.71
CA ALA A 220 -20.69 -24.76 3.41
C ALA A 220 -21.02 -23.90 2.16
N VAL A 221 -20.35 -22.77 2.00
CA VAL A 221 -20.51 -21.90 0.81
C VAL A 221 -19.88 -22.53 -0.44
N VAL A 222 -18.71 -23.16 -0.31
CA VAL A 222 -18.05 -23.88 -1.40
C VAL A 222 -18.90 -25.05 -1.89
N ASP A 223 -19.47 -25.82 -0.98
CA ASP A 223 -20.31 -26.98 -1.32
C ASP A 223 -21.66 -26.57 -1.95
N ALA A 224 -22.16 -25.38 -1.66
CA ALA A 224 -23.38 -24.83 -2.24
C ALA A 224 -23.19 -24.31 -3.69
N VAL A 225 -21.96 -24.19 -4.19
CA VAL A 225 -21.70 -23.73 -5.56
C VAL A 225 -22.26 -24.75 -6.58
N GLU A 226 -23.03 -24.29 -7.55
CA GLU A 226 -23.60 -25.13 -8.60
C GLU A 226 -22.51 -25.67 -9.55
N ASP A 227 -22.67 -26.92 -9.99
CA ASP A 227 -21.71 -27.56 -10.92
C ASP A 227 -21.58 -26.80 -12.24
N LYS A 228 -22.66 -26.21 -12.73
CA LYS A 228 -22.64 -25.39 -13.95
C LYS A 228 -21.75 -24.16 -13.79
N ALA A 229 -21.86 -23.43 -12.69
CA ALA A 229 -21.05 -22.25 -12.44
C ALA A 229 -19.56 -22.62 -12.30
N ALA A 230 -19.26 -23.72 -11.63
CA ALA A 230 -17.88 -24.21 -11.52
C ALA A 230 -17.31 -24.61 -12.90
N ALA A 231 -18.09 -25.23 -13.77
CA ALA A 231 -17.69 -25.60 -15.13
C ALA A 231 -17.47 -24.35 -16.02
N GLU A 232 -18.31 -23.33 -15.91
CA GLU A 232 -18.15 -22.05 -16.63
C GLU A 232 -16.86 -21.35 -16.22
N LEU A 233 -16.56 -21.25 -14.93
CA LEU A 233 -15.31 -20.67 -14.45
C LEU A 233 -14.08 -21.51 -14.83
N ALA A 234 -14.17 -22.83 -14.80
CA ALA A 234 -13.09 -23.70 -15.27
C ALA A 234 -12.80 -23.52 -16.77
N ALA A 235 -13.83 -23.25 -17.59
CA ALA A 235 -13.64 -22.90 -18.99
C ALA A 235 -12.92 -21.56 -19.16
N GLU A 236 -13.23 -20.54 -18.33
CA GLU A 236 -12.50 -19.26 -18.30
C GLU A 236 -11.01 -19.47 -17.97
N TYR A 237 -10.68 -20.39 -17.06
CA TYR A 237 -9.27 -20.70 -16.77
C TYR A 237 -8.54 -21.25 -18.00
N VAL A 238 -9.18 -22.09 -18.80
CA VAL A 238 -8.59 -22.65 -20.04
C VAL A 238 -8.32 -21.55 -21.07
N GLU A 239 -9.15 -20.51 -21.10
CA GLU A 239 -8.96 -19.36 -21.98
C GLU A 239 -7.85 -18.41 -21.46
N SER A 240 -7.80 -18.21 -20.13
CA SER A 240 -6.93 -17.20 -19.50
C SER A 240 -5.52 -17.70 -19.28
N TYR A 241 -5.31 -19.00 -19.07
CA TYR A 241 -4.02 -19.59 -18.69
C TYR A 241 -3.59 -20.70 -19.66
N ASP A 242 -2.30 -21.05 -19.58
CA ASP A 242 -1.81 -22.25 -20.28
C ASP A 242 -2.04 -23.48 -19.38
N VAL A 243 -3.23 -24.06 -19.51
CA VAL A 243 -3.68 -25.19 -18.68
C VAL A 243 -3.10 -26.49 -19.21
N VAL A 244 -2.45 -27.29 -18.34
CA VAL A 244 -1.88 -28.58 -18.72
C VAL A 244 -2.95 -29.57 -19.17
N PRO A 245 -2.65 -30.50 -20.11
CA PRO A 245 -3.66 -31.42 -20.67
C PRO A 245 -4.43 -32.24 -19.63
N ALA A 246 -3.79 -32.63 -18.53
CA ALA A 246 -4.43 -33.41 -17.47
C ALA A 246 -5.61 -32.69 -16.78
N LEU A 247 -5.59 -31.36 -16.76
CA LEU A 247 -6.64 -30.53 -16.14
C LEU A 247 -7.73 -30.11 -17.13
N ARG A 248 -7.50 -30.19 -18.44
CA ARG A 248 -8.50 -29.77 -19.46
C ARG A 248 -9.70 -30.73 -19.50
N PRO A 249 -10.82 -30.34 -20.10
CA PRO A 249 -11.98 -31.22 -20.28
C PRO A 249 -11.57 -32.56 -20.88
N GLY A 250 -12.01 -33.66 -20.24
CA GLY A 250 -11.60 -35.02 -20.60
C GLY A 250 -10.22 -35.47 -20.07
N GLY A 251 -9.47 -34.61 -19.44
CA GLY A 251 -8.21 -34.95 -18.75
C GLY A 251 -8.45 -35.68 -17.42
N ILE A 252 -7.50 -36.52 -17.02
CA ILE A 252 -7.61 -37.40 -15.84
C ILE A 252 -7.69 -36.65 -14.49
N ARG A 253 -7.40 -35.37 -14.47
CA ARG A 253 -7.43 -34.49 -13.27
C ARG A 253 -8.40 -33.31 -13.45
N HIS A 254 -9.31 -33.39 -14.43
CA HIS A 254 -10.28 -32.31 -14.69
C HIS A 254 -11.15 -31.99 -13.47
N ASP A 255 -11.52 -33.01 -12.68
CA ASP A 255 -12.26 -32.81 -11.43
C ASP A 255 -11.55 -31.93 -10.41
N SER A 256 -10.20 -31.97 -10.38
CA SER A 256 -9.41 -31.09 -9.51
C SER A 256 -9.53 -29.62 -9.95
N LEU A 257 -9.61 -29.35 -11.26
CA LEU A 257 -9.84 -27.99 -11.79
C LEU A 257 -11.25 -27.50 -11.48
N LEU A 258 -12.26 -28.36 -11.64
CA LEU A 258 -13.64 -28.02 -11.28
C LEU A 258 -13.78 -27.69 -9.79
N TYR A 259 -13.10 -28.46 -8.94
CA TYR A 259 -13.11 -28.19 -7.51
C TYR A 259 -12.37 -26.87 -7.17
N ALA A 260 -11.26 -26.56 -7.82
CA ALA A 260 -10.59 -25.27 -7.66
C ALA A 260 -11.48 -24.08 -8.07
N ALA A 261 -12.27 -24.24 -9.15
CA ALA A 261 -13.26 -23.25 -9.56
C ALA A 261 -14.39 -23.09 -8.52
N ARG A 262 -14.84 -24.21 -7.96
CA ARG A 262 -15.83 -24.22 -6.87
C ARG A 262 -15.31 -23.48 -5.63
N GLN A 263 -14.04 -23.70 -5.24
CA GLN A 263 -13.39 -22.98 -4.14
C GLN A 263 -13.30 -21.47 -4.41
N GLU A 264 -12.95 -21.07 -5.64
CA GLU A 264 -12.90 -19.64 -5.99
C GLU A 264 -14.27 -18.99 -5.89
N LEU A 265 -15.30 -19.60 -6.45
CA LEU A 265 -16.66 -19.07 -6.39
C LEU A 265 -17.18 -18.99 -4.96
N GLY A 266 -16.94 -20.01 -4.14
CA GLY A 266 -17.30 -20.02 -2.73
C GLY A 266 -16.60 -18.91 -1.93
N LEU A 267 -15.29 -18.73 -2.12
CA LEU A 267 -14.53 -17.65 -1.52
C LEU A 267 -15.07 -16.28 -1.97
N ARG A 268 -15.29 -16.07 -3.27
CA ARG A 268 -15.85 -14.82 -3.81
C ARG A 268 -17.20 -14.49 -3.20
N THR A 269 -18.10 -15.46 -3.12
CA THR A 269 -19.42 -15.30 -2.51
C THR A 269 -19.28 -14.90 -1.05
N PHE A 270 -18.51 -15.65 -0.26
CA PHE A 270 -18.32 -15.37 1.16
C PHE A 270 -17.75 -13.96 1.40
N LEU A 271 -16.70 -13.61 0.64
CA LEU A 271 -16.01 -12.32 0.81
C LEU A 271 -16.89 -11.14 0.37
N THR A 272 -17.62 -11.29 -0.76
CA THR A 272 -18.49 -10.22 -1.28
C THR A 272 -19.70 -10.00 -0.37
N GLU A 273 -20.38 -11.04 0.07
CA GLU A 273 -21.55 -10.93 0.96
C GLU A 273 -21.17 -10.36 2.32
N GLY A 274 -19.95 -10.71 2.82
CA GLY A 274 -19.43 -10.18 4.08
C GLY A 274 -18.79 -8.78 3.96
N GLY A 275 -18.63 -8.25 2.75
CA GLY A 275 -17.93 -6.98 2.52
C GLY A 275 -16.44 -7.04 2.89
N PHE A 276 -15.80 -8.21 2.73
CA PHE A 276 -14.39 -8.41 3.01
C PHE A 276 -13.55 -8.09 1.77
N THR A 277 -12.43 -7.40 1.97
CA THR A 277 -11.47 -7.07 0.91
C THR A 277 -10.11 -7.71 1.11
N ALA A 278 -9.94 -8.46 2.20
CA ALA A 278 -8.77 -9.27 2.49
C ALA A 278 -9.20 -10.55 3.21
N PHE A 279 -8.38 -11.59 3.14
CA PHE A 279 -8.63 -12.84 3.84
C PHE A 279 -7.34 -13.62 4.08
N THR A 280 -7.41 -14.62 4.97
CA THR A 280 -6.33 -15.56 5.22
C THR A 280 -6.88 -16.95 5.49
N THR A 281 -6.12 -17.98 5.13
CA THR A 281 -6.38 -19.39 5.39
C THR A 281 -5.18 -20.00 6.10
N ASN A 282 -5.39 -21.16 6.73
CA ASN A 282 -4.35 -21.91 7.41
C ASN A 282 -4.37 -23.36 6.91
N PHE A 283 -3.27 -23.87 6.39
CA PHE A 283 -3.20 -25.24 5.86
C PHE A 283 -3.21 -26.31 6.94
N GLU A 284 -2.98 -25.97 8.21
CA GLU A 284 -3.18 -26.88 9.34
C GLU A 284 -4.65 -27.11 9.68
N ASP A 285 -5.53 -26.17 9.26
CA ASP A 285 -6.97 -26.27 9.48
C ASP A 285 -7.71 -25.96 8.16
N LEU A 286 -7.98 -27.01 7.42
CA LEU A 286 -8.71 -26.96 6.14
C LEU A 286 -10.14 -27.47 6.24
N GLY A 287 -10.60 -27.89 7.42
CA GLY A 287 -11.96 -28.40 7.64
C GLY A 287 -12.37 -29.43 6.59
N GLY A 288 -13.48 -29.21 5.89
CA GLY A 288 -13.98 -30.03 4.80
C GLY A 288 -13.41 -29.72 3.41
N LEU A 289 -12.50 -28.75 3.25
CA LEU A 289 -11.89 -28.46 1.93
C LEU A 289 -11.07 -29.66 1.42
N ARG A 290 -11.28 -30.05 0.14
CA ARG A 290 -10.60 -31.20 -0.46
C ARG A 290 -9.15 -30.89 -0.84
N GLN A 291 -8.84 -29.67 -1.24
CA GLN A 291 -7.49 -29.20 -1.58
C GLN A 291 -7.25 -27.79 -1.01
N LEU A 292 -5.99 -27.35 -0.94
CA LEU A 292 -5.65 -25.97 -0.63
C LEU A 292 -6.19 -25.04 -1.74
N PRO A 293 -6.69 -23.85 -1.41
CA PRO A 293 -7.31 -22.95 -2.39
C PRO A 293 -6.30 -22.14 -3.21
N GLY A 294 -5.22 -22.77 -3.72
CA GLY A 294 -4.10 -22.09 -4.36
C GLY A 294 -4.50 -21.22 -5.54
N LEU A 295 -5.14 -21.79 -6.56
CA LEU A 295 -5.61 -21.05 -7.74
C LEU A 295 -6.61 -19.95 -7.37
N ALA A 296 -7.54 -20.25 -6.47
CA ALA A 296 -8.54 -19.28 -6.01
C ALA A 296 -7.88 -18.07 -5.34
N VAL A 297 -6.91 -18.31 -4.46
CA VAL A 297 -6.14 -17.23 -3.78
C VAL A 297 -5.37 -16.39 -4.78
N GLN A 298 -4.67 -17.00 -5.73
CA GLN A 298 -3.91 -16.29 -6.76
C GLN A 298 -4.80 -15.37 -7.60
N ARG A 299 -5.98 -15.83 -7.99
CA ARG A 299 -6.94 -15.04 -8.77
C ARG A 299 -7.60 -13.94 -7.96
N LEU A 300 -8.00 -14.22 -6.72
CA LEU A 300 -8.54 -13.19 -5.81
C LEU A 300 -7.51 -12.08 -5.55
N MET A 301 -6.24 -12.43 -5.38
CA MET A 301 -5.20 -11.41 -5.29
C MET A 301 -5.07 -10.58 -6.58
N ALA A 302 -5.22 -11.19 -7.77
CA ALA A 302 -5.20 -10.44 -9.03
C ALA A 302 -6.34 -9.43 -9.11
N ASP A 303 -7.50 -9.75 -8.54
CA ASP A 303 -8.67 -8.88 -8.46
C ASP A 303 -8.59 -7.85 -7.30
N GLY A 304 -7.46 -7.79 -6.62
CA GLY A 304 -7.16 -6.76 -5.62
C GLY A 304 -7.41 -7.17 -4.16
N TYR A 305 -7.85 -8.39 -3.87
CA TYR A 305 -7.96 -8.85 -2.49
C TYR A 305 -6.58 -8.95 -1.82
N GLY A 306 -6.53 -8.66 -0.52
CA GLY A 306 -5.38 -8.95 0.32
C GLY A 306 -5.36 -10.41 0.74
N PHE A 307 -4.17 -11.02 0.80
CA PHE A 307 -3.94 -12.36 1.30
C PHE A 307 -2.61 -12.47 2.05
N GLY A 308 -2.57 -13.29 3.08
CA GLY A 308 -1.38 -13.78 3.76
C GLY A 308 -1.61 -15.22 4.15
N GLY A 309 -0.59 -16.07 4.07
CA GLY A 309 -0.69 -17.47 4.44
C GLY A 309 -0.82 -17.67 5.96
N GLU A 310 -1.18 -18.89 6.38
CA GLU A 310 -1.01 -19.36 7.75
C GLU A 310 -1.78 -18.57 8.83
N GLY A 311 -2.89 -17.95 8.45
CA GLY A 311 -3.65 -17.10 9.35
C GLY A 311 -3.05 -15.70 9.55
N ASP A 312 -2.01 -15.31 8.79
CA ASP A 312 -1.34 -14.01 8.91
C ASP A 312 -2.20 -12.89 8.33
N TRP A 313 -3.07 -12.40 9.17
CA TRP A 313 -3.97 -11.29 8.90
C TRP A 313 -3.20 -9.95 8.70
N LYS A 314 -2.02 -9.78 9.30
CA LYS A 314 -1.22 -8.55 9.15
C LYS A 314 -0.72 -8.40 7.72
N THR A 315 -0.11 -9.46 7.18
CA THR A 315 0.34 -9.48 5.79
C THR A 315 -0.83 -9.39 4.81
N SER A 316 -1.99 -10.01 5.14
CA SER A 316 -3.20 -9.86 4.33
C SER A 316 -3.67 -8.40 4.23
N ALA A 317 -3.71 -7.69 5.35
CA ALA A 317 -4.09 -6.26 5.39
C ALA A 317 -3.05 -5.39 4.68
N LEU A 318 -1.76 -5.65 4.89
CA LEU A 318 -0.66 -4.95 4.21
C LEU A 318 -0.75 -5.12 2.69
N LEU A 319 -0.94 -6.35 2.21
CA LEU A 319 -1.07 -6.61 0.77
C LEU A 319 -2.25 -5.86 0.17
N ARG A 320 -3.42 -5.87 0.81
CA ARG A 320 -4.58 -5.09 0.33
C ARG A 320 -4.26 -3.60 0.25
N THR A 321 -3.68 -3.05 1.29
CA THR A 321 -3.31 -1.63 1.35
C THR A 321 -2.30 -1.28 0.25
N MET A 322 -1.28 -2.10 0.05
CA MET A 322 -0.28 -1.87 -1.01
C MET A 322 -0.88 -2.01 -2.41
N LYS A 323 -1.84 -2.92 -2.63
CA LYS A 323 -2.57 -3.00 -3.90
C LYS A 323 -3.38 -1.73 -4.17
N VAL A 324 -4.02 -1.17 -3.15
CA VAL A 324 -4.72 0.12 -3.26
C VAL A 324 -3.72 1.23 -3.60
N MET A 325 -2.62 1.37 -2.88
CA MET A 325 -1.61 2.39 -3.15
C MET A 325 -0.99 2.27 -4.55
N GLY A 326 -0.82 1.04 -5.05
CA GLY A 326 -0.29 0.73 -6.37
C GLY A 326 -1.27 0.86 -7.54
N GLN A 327 -2.56 1.14 -7.28
CA GLN A 327 -3.58 1.17 -8.33
C GLN A 327 -3.27 2.19 -9.43
N GLY A 328 -3.36 1.75 -10.70
CA GLY A 328 -3.04 2.56 -11.87
C GLY A 328 -1.54 2.73 -12.15
N GLN A 329 -0.65 2.14 -11.34
CA GLN A 329 0.78 2.05 -11.65
C GLN A 329 1.07 0.82 -12.52
N SER A 330 2.17 0.90 -13.27
CA SER A 330 2.74 -0.28 -13.91
C SER A 330 3.34 -1.21 -12.86
N GLY A 331 3.31 -2.52 -13.10
CA GLY A 331 3.81 -3.53 -12.18
C GLY A 331 2.71 -4.19 -11.37
N GLY A 332 3.10 -5.02 -10.41
CA GLY A 332 2.21 -5.81 -9.61
C GLY A 332 2.59 -5.83 -8.13
N THR A 333 1.69 -6.39 -7.32
CA THR A 333 1.88 -6.53 -5.87
C THR A 333 1.38 -7.90 -5.44
N THR A 334 2.20 -8.63 -4.70
CA THR A 334 1.93 -10.03 -4.32
C THR A 334 2.35 -10.35 -2.91
N PHE A 335 1.68 -11.32 -2.29
CA PHE A 335 2.20 -12.05 -1.16
C PHE A 335 3.47 -12.80 -1.57
N MET A 336 4.51 -12.83 -0.73
CA MET A 336 5.80 -13.42 -1.01
C MET A 336 6.48 -13.86 0.28
N GLU A 337 7.35 -14.85 0.16
CA GLU A 337 8.23 -15.29 1.21
C GLU A 337 9.66 -15.41 0.65
N ASP A 338 10.66 -14.95 1.38
CA ASP A 338 12.06 -15.17 1.05
C ASP A 338 12.45 -16.60 1.46
N TYR A 339 12.36 -17.52 0.52
CA TYR A 339 12.37 -18.96 0.81
C TYR A 339 13.78 -19.52 0.99
N THR A 340 14.72 -19.13 0.11
CA THR A 340 16.09 -19.63 0.17
C THR A 340 17.08 -18.71 -0.55
N TYR A 341 18.37 -18.89 -0.25
CA TYR A 341 19.44 -18.06 -0.77
C TYR A 341 20.34 -18.81 -1.73
N HIS A 342 20.72 -18.14 -2.83
CA HIS A 342 21.83 -18.54 -3.68
C HIS A 342 23.09 -17.83 -3.19
N LEU A 343 24.02 -18.58 -2.59
CA LEU A 343 25.30 -18.09 -2.07
C LEU A 343 26.49 -18.53 -2.92
N GLY A 344 26.21 -19.18 -4.07
CA GLY A 344 27.22 -19.70 -4.99
C GLY A 344 27.93 -18.62 -5.81
N PRO A 345 28.67 -19.01 -6.86
CA PRO A 345 29.38 -18.07 -7.71
C PRO A 345 28.45 -17.01 -8.34
N GLY A 346 28.95 -15.78 -8.46
CA GLY A 346 28.20 -14.64 -8.98
C GLY A 346 27.61 -13.77 -7.88
N THR A 347 26.61 -12.97 -8.21
CA THR A 347 25.94 -12.10 -7.23
C THR A 347 24.95 -12.94 -6.40
N PRO A 348 25.06 -12.93 -5.06
CA PRO A 348 24.10 -13.59 -4.19
C PRO A 348 22.67 -13.10 -4.42
N ARG A 349 21.69 -14.01 -4.30
CA ARG A 349 20.26 -13.75 -4.62
C ARG A 349 19.36 -14.46 -3.63
N VAL A 350 18.17 -13.93 -3.52
CA VAL A 350 17.04 -14.59 -2.85
C VAL A 350 16.19 -15.27 -3.92
N LEU A 351 15.77 -16.51 -3.67
CA LEU A 351 14.66 -17.16 -4.35
C LEU A 351 13.46 -17.07 -3.43
N GLY A 352 12.47 -16.29 -3.83
CA GLY A 352 11.21 -16.14 -3.13
C GLY A 352 10.08 -16.87 -3.83
N ALA A 353 9.19 -17.40 -3.02
CA ALA A 353 7.96 -18.09 -3.41
C ALA A 353 6.99 -18.10 -2.22
N HIS A 354 5.89 -18.77 -2.36
CA HIS A 354 5.15 -19.45 -1.31
C HIS A 354 4.68 -20.78 -1.88
N MET A 355 4.04 -21.62 -1.08
CA MET A 355 3.65 -22.96 -1.56
C MET A 355 2.75 -22.89 -2.80
N LEU A 356 1.83 -21.92 -2.87
CA LEU A 356 0.85 -21.76 -3.95
C LEU A 356 0.59 -20.28 -4.30
N GLU A 357 0.68 -19.38 -3.34
CA GLU A 357 -0.08 -18.13 -3.31
C GLU A 357 0.77 -16.91 -3.71
N VAL A 358 1.36 -16.95 -4.91
CA VAL A 358 1.96 -15.76 -5.54
C VAL A 358 1.00 -15.21 -6.60
N CYS A 359 0.72 -13.91 -6.54
CA CYS A 359 -0.25 -13.23 -7.40
C CYS A 359 0.22 -13.14 -8.85
N PRO A 360 -0.59 -13.52 -9.85
CA PRO A 360 -0.19 -13.43 -11.26
C PRO A 360 -0.03 -11.99 -11.78
N SER A 361 -0.37 -10.96 -11.00
CA SER A 361 -0.08 -9.56 -11.38
C SER A 361 1.42 -9.26 -11.51
N VAL A 362 2.29 -10.09 -10.94
CA VAL A 362 3.75 -9.95 -11.08
C VAL A 362 4.34 -10.86 -12.16
N ALA A 363 3.55 -11.66 -12.85
CA ALA A 363 4.04 -12.62 -13.84
C ALA A 363 4.72 -11.95 -15.03
N ALA A 364 5.89 -12.48 -15.43
CA ALA A 364 6.62 -12.03 -16.60
C ALA A 364 5.95 -12.42 -17.94
N ALA A 365 5.17 -13.51 -17.92
CA ALA A 365 4.48 -14.07 -19.08
C ALA A 365 3.16 -14.71 -18.65
N ARG A 366 2.36 -15.20 -19.63
CA ARG A 366 1.12 -15.91 -19.37
C ARG A 366 1.37 -17.09 -18.42
N PRO A 367 0.71 -17.15 -17.25
CA PRO A 367 0.92 -18.24 -16.29
C PRO A 367 0.48 -19.59 -16.82
N ARG A 368 1.20 -20.63 -16.42
CA ARG A 368 0.76 -22.02 -16.62
C ARG A 368 -0.12 -22.44 -15.46
N CYS A 369 -1.23 -23.12 -15.75
CA CYS A 369 -2.11 -23.69 -14.73
C CYS A 369 -1.81 -25.19 -14.62
N GLU A 370 -1.30 -25.60 -13.47
CA GLU A 370 -0.75 -26.93 -13.23
C GLU A 370 -1.32 -27.56 -11.95
N ILE A 371 -1.10 -28.87 -11.81
CA ILE A 371 -1.42 -29.63 -10.61
C ILE A 371 -0.21 -30.46 -10.20
N HIS A 372 0.18 -30.36 -8.96
CA HIS A 372 1.33 -31.08 -8.42
C HIS A 372 1.07 -31.55 -6.99
N PRO A 373 1.70 -32.69 -6.59
CA PRO A 373 1.65 -33.12 -5.21
C PRO A 373 2.08 -32.02 -4.24
N LEU A 374 1.40 -31.96 -3.12
CA LEU A 374 1.78 -31.14 -1.98
C LEU A 374 1.79 -32.04 -0.75
N SER A 375 2.97 -32.27 -0.18
CA SER A 375 3.14 -33.17 0.98
C SER A 375 2.63 -32.60 2.30
N ILE A 376 2.15 -31.34 2.28
CA ILE A 376 1.70 -30.59 3.45
C ILE A 376 0.17 -30.52 3.46
N GLY A 377 -0.45 -30.57 4.64
CA GLY A 377 -1.91 -30.44 4.83
C GLY A 377 -2.71 -31.72 4.61
N GLY A 378 -2.13 -32.80 4.06
CA GLY A 378 -2.77 -34.12 3.93
C GLY A 378 -4.04 -34.12 3.06
N ARG A 379 -4.11 -33.25 2.04
CA ARG A 379 -5.24 -33.06 1.15
C ARG A 379 -4.92 -33.51 -0.28
N GLU A 380 -5.91 -33.44 -1.17
CA GLU A 380 -5.72 -33.69 -2.60
C GLU A 380 -4.75 -32.65 -3.19
N ASP A 381 -4.07 -33.03 -4.29
CA ASP A 381 -3.13 -32.15 -4.99
C ASP A 381 -3.83 -30.86 -5.43
N PRO A 382 -3.33 -29.67 -5.03
CA PRO A 382 -3.97 -28.41 -5.38
C PRO A 382 -3.58 -27.94 -6.78
N VAL A 383 -4.55 -27.32 -7.46
CA VAL A 383 -4.33 -26.60 -8.72
C VAL A 383 -3.72 -25.23 -8.40
N ARG A 384 -2.75 -24.80 -9.22
CA ARG A 384 -2.02 -23.54 -9.05
C ARG A 384 -1.54 -22.93 -10.36
N LEU A 385 -1.27 -21.63 -10.33
CA LEU A 385 -0.54 -20.94 -11.40
C LEU A 385 0.95 -21.00 -11.13
N VAL A 386 1.74 -21.31 -12.16
CA VAL A 386 3.20 -21.40 -12.12
C VAL A 386 3.77 -20.40 -13.12
N PHE A 387 4.67 -19.53 -12.67
CA PHE A 387 5.32 -18.51 -13.49
C PHE A 387 6.55 -17.94 -12.77
N ASP A 388 7.40 -17.25 -13.53
CA ASP A 388 8.45 -16.39 -13.00
C ASP A 388 7.96 -14.94 -12.94
N ALA A 389 8.37 -14.19 -11.93
CA ALA A 389 8.04 -12.77 -11.80
C ALA A 389 8.79 -11.92 -12.85
N ALA A 390 8.18 -10.81 -13.26
CA ALA A 390 8.80 -9.84 -14.16
C ALA A 390 10.01 -9.17 -13.50
N GLU A 391 11.07 -8.97 -14.29
CA GLU A 391 12.30 -8.32 -13.84
C GLU A 391 12.12 -6.81 -13.68
N GLY A 392 12.86 -6.22 -12.75
CA GLY A 392 12.90 -4.77 -12.52
C GLY A 392 13.00 -4.40 -11.05
N PRO A 393 13.05 -3.09 -10.76
CA PRO A 393 13.08 -2.60 -9.39
C PRO A 393 11.76 -2.91 -8.67
N ALA A 394 11.88 -3.29 -7.39
CA ALA A 394 10.77 -3.61 -6.53
C ALA A 394 11.09 -3.31 -5.05
N VAL A 395 10.12 -3.46 -4.19
CA VAL A 395 10.29 -3.41 -2.73
C VAL A 395 9.70 -4.67 -2.12
N VAL A 396 10.38 -5.23 -1.13
CA VAL A 396 9.87 -6.30 -0.25
C VAL A 396 9.54 -5.68 1.08
N VAL A 397 8.32 -5.88 1.59
CA VAL A 397 7.81 -5.22 2.79
C VAL A 397 7.22 -6.24 3.75
N GLY A 398 7.68 -6.23 5.00
CA GLY A 398 7.10 -7.02 6.09
C GLY A 398 6.44 -6.13 7.14
N LEU A 399 5.33 -6.61 7.74
CA LEU A 399 4.65 -5.97 8.87
C LEU A 399 4.62 -6.94 10.04
N CYS A 400 5.27 -6.57 11.13
CA CYS A 400 5.24 -7.35 12.38
C CYS A 400 4.68 -6.53 13.54
N ASP A 401 4.13 -7.26 14.52
CA ASP A 401 3.78 -6.75 15.84
C ASP A 401 4.89 -7.10 16.82
N LEU A 402 5.44 -6.10 17.48
CA LEU A 402 6.49 -6.26 18.50
C LEU A 402 5.92 -6.22 19.95
N GLY A 403 4.60 -6.19 20.08
CA GLY A 403 3.90 -6.12 21.36
C GLY A 403 3.75 -4.70 21.90
N ASP A 404 4.73 -3.83 21.66
CA ASP A 404 4.66 -2.41 22.04
C ASP A 404 4.41 -1.49 20.81
N ARG A 405 4.50 -2.00 19.62
CA ARG A 405 4.26 -1.28 18.35
C ARG A 405 4.22 -2.18 17.14
N PHE A 406 3.60 -1.71 16.07
CA PHE A 406 3.77 -2.28 14.75
C PHE A 406 5.01 -1.71 14.06
N ARG A 407 5.70 -2.58 13.31
CA ARG A 407 6.87 -2.22 12.50
C ARG A 407 6.69 -2.67 11.06
N LEU A 408 6.90 -1.74 10.14
CA LEU A 408 7.15 -2.01 8.73
C LEU A 408 8.66 -2.10 8.51
N THR A 409 9.11 -3.12 7.80
CA THR A 409 10.47 -3.22 7.26
C THR A 409 10.36 -3.28 5.76
N ALA A 410 11.01 -2.35 5.06
CA ALA A 410 10.97 -2.24 3.61
C ALA A 410 12.39 -2.36 3.04
N ASN A 411 12.60 -3.30 2.13
CA ASN A 411 13.88 -3.49 1.45
C ASN A 411 13.74 -3.23 -0.05
N ALA A 412 14.51 -2.29 -0.58
CA ALA A 412 14.64 -2.09 -2.01
C ALA A 412 15.38 -3.28 -2.64
N VAL A 413 14.83 -3.83 -3.72
CA VAL A 413 15.37 -5.01 -4.40
C VAL A 413 15.31 -4.86 -5.91
N ASP A 414 16.15 -5.62 -6.62
CA ASP A 414 16.08 -5.76 -8.07
C ASP A 414 15.65 -7.18 -8.41
N VAL A 415 14.44 -7.37 -8.90
CA VAL A 415 13.96 -8.66 -9.41
C VAL A 415 14.71 -8.99 -10.69
N VAL A 416 15.24 -10.20 -10.75
CA VAL A 416 16.03 -10.72 -11.87
C VAL A 416 15.56 -12.11 -12.26
N GLY A 417 15.89 -12.56 -13.46
CA GLY A 417 15.62 -13.93 -13.87
C GLY A 417 16.44 -14.95 -13.04
N PRO A 418 15.94 -16.20 -12.89
CA PRO A 418 16.73 -17.28 -12.34
C PRO A 418 17.97 -17.53 -13.20
N SER A 419 19.08 -17.93 -12.57
CA SER A 419 20.35 -18.18 -13.31
C SER A 419 20.24 -19.35 -14.28
N GLU A 420 19.37 -20.30 -13.96
CA GLU A 420 19.08 -21.50 -14.75
C GLU A 420 17.58 -21.83 -14.65
N PRO A 421 17.00 -22.55 -15.63
CA PRO A 421 15.62 -23.00 -15.54
C PRO A 421 15.38 -23.83 -14.28
N LEU A 422 14.17 -23.72 -13.70
CA LEU A 422 13.75 -24.41 -12.48
C LEU A 422 12.64 -25.44 -12.78
N PRO A 423 12.91 -26.51 -13.58
CA PRO A 423 11.89 -27.42 -14.09
C PRO A 423 11.22 -28.28 -13.01
N HIS A 424 11.84 -28.40 -11.84
CA HIS A 424 11.34 -29.22 -10.73
C HIS A 424 10.74 -28.39 -9.58
N LEU A 425 10.66 -27.06 -9.74
CA LEU A 425 10.03 -26.16 -8.76
C LEU A 425 8.64 -25.73 -9.25
N PRO A 426 7.56 -26.42 -8.86
CA PRO A 426 6.24 -26.24 -9.43
C PRO A 426 5.45 -25.15 -8.69
N VAL A 427 6.05 -23.99 -8.48
CA VAL A 427 5.43 -22.82 -7.82
C VAL A 427 5.74 -21.55 -8.59
N ALA A 428 4.85 -20.56 -8.46
CA ALA A 428 5.14 -19.20 -8.88
C ALA A 428 6.20 -18.59 -7.98
N ARG A 429 7.14 -17.84 -8.55
CA ARG A 429 8.35 -17.42 -7.86
C ARG A 429 8.92 -16.10 -8.38
N ALA A 430 9.72 -15.45 -7.54
CA ALA A 430 10.57 -14.35 -7.90
C ALA A 430 12.02 -14.63 -7.47
N VAL A 431 12.99 -14.13 -8.24
CA VAL A 431 14.38 -14.10 -7.81
C VAL A 431 14.81 -12.65 -7.73
N TRP A 432 15.47 -12.25 -6.67
CA TRP A 432 15.91 -10.85 -6.55
C TRP A 432 17.30 -10.71 -5.93
N LYS A 433 17.89 -9.56 -6.22
CA LYS A 433 19.09 -9.06 -5.57
C LYS A 433 18.67 -8.02 -4.56
N PRO A 434 18.81 -8.25 -3.25
CA PRO A 434 18.51 -7.24 -2.26
C PRO A 434 19.58 -6.16 -2.21
N GLN A 435 19.17 -4.94 -1.88
CA GLN A 435 20.09 -3.84 -1.61
C GLN A 435 20.37 -3.75 -0.10
N PRO A 436 21.59 -3.31 0.29
CA PRO A 436 22.78 -3.02 -0.54
C PRO A 436 23.47 -4.30 -1.04
N SER A 437 23.31 -5.39 -0.32
CA SER A 437 23.75 -6.75 -0.65
C SER A 437 22.91 -7.77 0.09
N LEU A 438 23.04 -9.06 -0.25
CA LEU A 438 22.33 -10.12 0.47
C LEU A 438 22.74 -10.19 1.95
N ALA A 439 24.02 -10.01 2.26
CA ALA A 439 24.50 -10.11 3.65
C ALA A 439 23.93 -8.98 4.52
N GLU A 440 24.12 -7.73 4.15
CA GLU A 440 23.62 -6.59 4.89
C GLU A 440 22.07 -6.58 4.98
N SER A 441 21.40 -6.98 3.88
CA SER A 441 19.95 -7.10 3.87
C SER A 441 19.48 -8.17 4.87
N ALA A 442 20.00 -9.40 4.79
CA ALA A 442 19.61 -10.49 5.67
C ALA A 442 19.88 -10.17 7.15
N GLU A 443 21.06 -9.60 7.46
CA GLU A 443 21.39 -9.15 8.81
C GLU A 443 20.39 -8.08 9.31
N SER A 444 20.04 -7.13 8.46
CA SER A 444 19.09 -6.06 8.79
C SER A 444 17.68 -6.60 9.03
N TRP A 445 17.19 -7.55 8.20
CA TRP A 445 15.90 -8.23 8.41
C TRP A 445 15.87 -8.94 9.76
N LEU A 446 16.91 -9.68 10.11
CA LEU A 446 17.02 -10.40 11.39
C LEU A 446 17.09 -9.43 12.57
N LEU A 447 17.87 -8.34 12.47
CA LEU A 447 17.94 -7.30 13.49
C LEU A 447 16.59 -6.58 13.71
N ALA A 448 15.85 -6.35 12.63
CA ALA A 448 14.53 -5.75 12.69
C ALA A 448 13.48 -6.67 13.35
N GLY A 449 13.74 -7.98 13.44
CA GLY A 449 12.73 -8.96 13.82
C GLY A 449 11.59 -9.02 12.78
N ALA A 450 11.92 -8.76 11.52
CA ALA A 450 10.95 -8.71 10.45
C ALA A 450 10.46 -10.12 10.07
N PRO A 451 9.20 -10.26 9.60
CA PRO A 451 8.60 -11.56 9.32
C PRO A 451 9.15 -12.17 8.02
N HIS A 452 9.00 -13.49 7.87
CA HIS A 452 9.24 -14.19 6.61
C HIS A 452 8.06 -13.99 5.62
N HIS A 453 6.85 -13.72 6.10
CA HIS A 453 5.75 -13.31 5.25
C HIS A 453 5.88 -11.85 4.86
N THR A 454 5.93 -11.58 3.57
CA THR A 454 6.18 -10.27 3.01
C THR A 454 5.22 -9.94 1.86
N VAL A 455 5.25 -8.69 1.45
CA VAL A 455 4.62 -8.21 0.22
C VAL A 455 5.73 -7.74 -0.73
N LEU A 456 5.85 -8.38 -1.89
CA LEU A 456 6.69 -7.90 -2.99
C LEU A 456 5.86 -7.00 -3.90
N SER A 457 6.36 -5.79 -4.20
CA SER A 457 5.69 -4.85 -5.09
C SER A 457 6.66 -4.13 -6.02
N SER A 458 6.32 -4.08 -7.30
CA SER A 458 6.92 -3.19 -8.30
C SER A 458 6.05 -1.97 -8.62
N ALA A 459 4.90 -1.85 -7.96
CA ALA A 459 3.93 -0.77 -8.15
C ALA A 459 3.92 0.28 -7.03
N VAL A 460 4.57 0.00 -5.90
CA VAL A 460 4.68 0.90 -4.73
C VAL A 460 6.14 1.15 -4.45
N ASP A 461 6.51 2.41 -4.21
CA ASP A 461 7.87 2.81 -3.87
C ASP A 461 8.07 3.08 -2.37
N VAL A 462 9.33 3.21 -1.96
CA VAL A 462 9.71 3.48 -0.56
C VAL A 462 9.17 4.84 -0.08
N GLU A 463 9.08 5.86 -0.96
CA GLU A 463 8.54 7.17 -0.57
C GLU A 463 7.06 7.07 -0.20
N THR A 464 6.27 6.32 -0.96
CA THR A 464 4.85 6.05 -0.66
C THR A 464 4.70 5.31 0.68
N LEU A 465 5.56 4.32 0.96
CA LEU A 465 5.56 3.59 2.24
C LEU A 465 5.98 4.48 3.41
N THR A 466 6.93 5.39 3.21
CA THR A 466 7.36 6.37 4.22
C THR A 466 6.20 7.30 4.59
N ASP A 467 5.49 7.80 3.59
CA ASP A 467 4.33 8.65 3.82
C ASP A 467 3.20 7.88 4.53
N TYR A 468 2.94 6.62 4.13
CA TYR A 468 1.94 5.76 4.77
C TYR A 468 2.28 5.48 6.24
N ALA A 469 3.53 5.15 6.53
CA ALA A 469 3.99 4.88 7.89
C ALA A 469 3.86 6.12 8.79
N ALA A 470 4.23 7.29 8.28
CA ALA A 470 4.06 8.57 8.98
C ALA A 470 2.57 8.85 9.28
N MET A 471 1.67 8.66 8.29
CA MET A 471 0.23 8.89 8.44
C MET A 471 -0.46 7.93 9.42
N THR A 472 0.11 6.76 9.65
CA THR A 472 -0.44 5.72 10.54
C THR A 472 0.26 5.67 11.89
N GLY A 473 1.35 6.43 12.07
CA GLY A 473 2.16 6.41 13.29
C GLY A 473 2.87 5.07 13.51
N VAL A 474 3.15 4.32 12.43
CA VAL A 474 3.81 3.02 12.47
C VAL A 474 5.31 3.20 12.23
N GLU A 475 6.13 2.44 12.97
CA GLU A 475 7.58 2.44 12.74
C GLU A 475 7.89 1.91 11.33
N LEU A 476 8.73 2.63 10.57
CA LEU A 476 9.28 2.14 9.31
C LEU A 476 10.80 2.06 9.42
N LEU A 477 11.35 0.89 9.06
CA LEU A 477 12.77 0.67 8.81
C LEU A 477 12.98 0.43 7.31
N THR A 478 13.90 1.18 6.71
CA THR A 478 14.20 1.05 5.27
C THR A 478 15.59 0.46 5.08
N ILE A 479 15.69 -0.54 4.21
CA ILE A 479 16.94 -1.17 3.76
C ILE A 479 17.12 -0.83 2.28
N ASP A 480 18.18 -0.09 1.96
CA ASP A 480 18.47 0.40 0.61
C ASP A 480 19.98 0.37 0.30
N ALA A 481 20.37 0.95 -0.83
CA ALA A 481 21.78 1.00 -1.27
C ALA A 481 22.73 1.70 -0.29
N HIS A 482 22.24 2.45 0.67
CA HIS A 482 23.03 3.21 1.65
C HIS A 482 23.00 2.58 3.05
N THR A 483 22.24 1.55 3.26
CA THR A 483 22.10 0.87 4.56
C THR A 483 23.40 0.17 4.95
N THR A 484 23.83 0.39 6.20
CA THR A 484 24.87 -0.41 6.85
C THR A 484 24.30 -1.06 8.10
N THR A 485 24.68 -2.29 8.41
CA THR A 485 24.17 -3.05 9.57
C THR A 485 24.35 -2.26 10.89
N ASP A 486 25.49 -1.58 11.08
CA ASP A 486 25.77 -0.80 12.30
C ASP A 486 24.84 0.42 12.46
N GLN A 487 24.59 1.17 11.38
CA GLN A 487 23.67 2.31 11.39
C GLN A 487 22.22 1.83 11.59
N PHE A 488 21.83 0.77 10.93
CA PHE A 488 20.52 0.17 11.06
C PHE A 488 20.24 -0.34 12.49
N ALA A 489 21.21 -1.02 13.10
CA ALA A 489 21.11 -1.43 14.51
C ALA A 489 21.00 -0.22 15.48
N LYS A 490 21.65 0.89 15.16
CA LYS A 490 21.53 2.14 15.94
C LYS A 490 20.14 2.76 15.76
N GLU A 491 19.62 2.80 14.55
CA GLU A 491 18.28 3.30 14.25
C GLU A 491 17.20 2.51 15.01
N ILE A 492 17.27 1.18 15.00
CA ILE A 492 16.36 0.31 15.78
C ILE A 492 16.35 0.70 17.26
N ARG A 493 17.52 0.96 17.86
CA ARG A 493 17.61 1.35 19.27
C ARG A 493 16.98 2.71 19.53
N TRP A 494 17.18 3.68 18.64
CA TRP A 494 16.57 5.00 18.74
C TRP A 494 15.06 4.93 18.59
N ASN A 495 14.57 4.19 17.61
CA ASN A 495 13.15 4.01 17.37
C ASN A 495 12.46 3.32 18.57
N ALA A 496 13.11 2.29 19.16
CA ALA A 496 12.59 1.64 20.37
C ALA A 496 12.49 2.62 21.56
N ALA A 497 13.48 3.51 21.74
CA ALA A 497 13.40 4.54 22.77
C ALA A 497 12.30 5.57 22.47
N TYR A 498 12.20 6.03 21.23
CA TYR A 498 11.17 6.99 20.79
C TYR A 498 9.75 6.45 21.03
N HIS A 499 9.45 5.24 20.56
CA HIS A 499 8.11 4.66 20.70
C HIS A 499 7.72 4.43 22.17
N ARG A 500 8.65 4.00 23.02
CA ARG A 500 8.39 3.87 24.47
C ARG A 500 8.09 5.23 25.13
N LEU A 501 8.82 6.28 24.76
CA LEU A 501 8.58 7.62 25.28
C LEU A 501 7.25 8.18 24.79
N ALA A 502 6.92 7.98 23.51
CA ALA A 502 5.67 8.44 22.92
C ALA A 502 4.42 7.78 23.54
N GLN A 503 4.52 6.54 24.03
CA GLN A 503 3.44 5.87 24.75
C GLN A 503 3.26 6.37 26.19
N ALA A 504 4.28 7.00 26.76
CA ALA A 504 4.26 7.51 28.14
C ALA A 504 3.78 8.96 28.25
N LEU A 505 3.55 9.62 27.12
CA LEU A 505 3.04 11.00 27.02
C LEU A 505 1.58 10.99 26.54
#